data_56bb7a407c8c3353efddacf0268ff03c
#
_entry.id   56bb7a407c8c3353efddacf0268ff03c
#
_cell.length_a   1.000
_cell.length_b   1.000
_cell.length_c   1.000
_cell.angle_alpha   90.00
_cell.angle_beta   90.00
_cell.angle_gamma   90.00
#
_symmetry.space_group_name_H-M   'P 1'
#
loop_
_entity.id
_entity.type
_entity.pdbx_description
1 polymer ?
#
loop_
_entity_poly.entity_id
_entity_poly.type
_entity_poly.pdbx_seq_one_letter_code
_entity_poly.pdbx_strand_id
1 'polypeptide(L)'
;MFTIGQVSEMFAIPVSTLRYYDKEGLFSNLMRARGKRQFDEDELELLRIIDCLKKTGLEIKDIKKFVAMAQEGPSSYAARKELFEVRRTQAEEEIARLQKALAMVKFKCWHYETALHDGNEDRLKAMLRDGLPEGIQELYGEAHS
;
A
#
# COMPACT_ATOMS: atom_id res chain seq x y z
N MET A 1 10.30 -25.75 15.92
CA MET A 1 11.27 -24.73 15.47
C MET A 1 11.46 -24.77 13.96
N PHE A 2 11.53 -23.64 13.34
CA PHE A 2 11.64 -23.51 11.89
C PHE A 2 12.87 -22.70 11.52
N THR A 3 13.53 -23.08 10.43
CA THR A 3 14.65 -22.29 9.88
C THR A 3 14.11 -21.09 9.09
N ILE A 4 14.97 -20.10 8.85
CA ILE A 4 14.59 -18.93 8.05
C ILE A 4 14.15 -19.32 6.62
N GLY A 5 14.77 -20.36 6.06
CA GLY A 5 14.38 -20.88 4.73
C GLY A 5 12.99 -21.49 4.73
N GLN A 6 12.65 -22.24 5.76
CA GLN A 6 11.32 -22.83 5.92
C GLN A 6 10.25 -21.73 6.09
N VAL A 7 10.54 -20.72 6.92
CA VAL A 7 9.63 -19.60 7.15
C VAL A 7 9.43 -18.79 5.86
N SER A 8 10.50 -18.57 5.10
CA SER A 8 10.43 -17.90 3.80
C SER A 8 9.47 -18.62 2.86
N GLU A 9 9.51 -19.93 2.79
CA GLU A 9 8.60 -20.72 1.96
C GLU A 9 7.16 -20.67 2.48
N MET A 10 6.97 -20.81 3.79
CA MET A 10 5.65 -20.80 4.42
C MET A 10 4.88 -19.52 4.19
N PHE A 11 5.57 -18.39 4.21
CA PHE A 11 4.95 -17.05 4.11
C PHE A 11 5.12 -16.40 2.74
N ALA A 12 5.86 -17.02 1.83
CA ALA A 12 6.21 -16.44 0.54
C ALA A 12 6.91 -15.07 0.71
N ILE A 13 7.78 -14.96 1.71
CA ILE A 13 8.56 -13.76 2.01
C ILE A 13 10.03 -14.08 1.75
N PRO A 14 10.75 -13.25 0.96
CA PRO A 14 12.17 -13.49 0.73
C PRO A 14 12.98 -13.56 2.03
N VAL A 15 13.99 -14.43 2.06
CA VAL A 15 14.88 -14.56 3.21
C VAL A 15 15.53 -13.21 3.56
N SER A 16 15.89 -12.41 2.56
CA SER A 16 16.45 -11.06 2.77
C SER A 16 15.49 -10.14 3.54
N THR A 17 14.20 -10.25 3.28
CA THR A 17 13.17 -9.47 4.00
C THR A 17 13.07 -9.92 5.46
N LEU A 18 13.11 -11.22 5.72
CA LEU A 18 13.09 -11.76 7.07
C LEU A 18 14.32 -11.34 7.87
N ARG A 19 15.49 -11.32 7.24
CA ARG A 19 16.73 -10.81 7.86
C ARG A 19 16.62 -9.32 8.17
N TYR A 20 16.00 -8.57 7.28
CA TYR A 20 15.74 -7.14 7.49
C TYR A 20 14.83 -6.92 8.70
N TYR A 21 13.75 -7.68 8.82
CA TYR A 21 12.85 -7.60 9.97
C TYR A 21 13.56 -7.93 11.29
N ASP A 22 14.42 -8.93 11.30
CA ASP A 22 15.22 -9.26 12.46
C ASP A 22 16.19 -8.12 12.81
N LYS A 23 16.87 -7.58 11.82
CA LYS A 23 17.79 -6.44 11.99
C LYS A 23 17.06 -5.22 12.55
N GLU A 24 15.82 -5.00 12.14
CA GLU A 24 14.99 -3.90 12.62
C GLU A 24 14.43 -4.13 14.02
N GLY A 25 14.70 -5.28 14.61
CA GLY A 25 14.29 -5.58 15.98
C GLY A 25 12.86 -6.08 16.14
N LEU A 26 12.21 -6.52 15.07
CA LEU A 26 10.83 -7.03 15.15
C LEU A 26 10.75 -8.37 15.87
N PHE A 27 11.79 -9.18 15.82
CA PHE A 27 11.88 -10.46 16.52
C PHE A 27 12.79 -10.34 17.73
N SER A 28 12.27 -9.77 18.82
CA SER A 28 13.07 -9.46 20.02
C SER A 28 13.68 -10.70 20.71
N ASN A 29 13.05 -11.84 20.56
CA ASN A 29 13.45 -13.08 21.23
C ASN A 29 13.88 -14.19 20.25
N LEU A 30 14.33 -13.80 19.06
CA LEU A 30 14.73 -14.77 18.05
C LEU A 30 15.95 -15.56 18.50
N MET A 31 15.79 -16.88 18.63
CA MET A 31 16.87 -17.78 19.02
C MET A 31 17.75 -18.11 17.84
N ARG A 32 18.99 -18.48 18.14
CA ARG A 32 19.95 -18.93 17.13
C ARG A 32 20.53 -20.28 17.56
N ALA A 33 20.52 -21.24 16.64
CA ALA A 33 21.18 -22.53 16.82
C ALA A 33 22.27 -22.66 15.76
N ARG A 34 23.53 -22.87 16.21
CA ARG A 34 24.70 -22.99 15.32
C ARG A 34 24.83 -21.76 14.39
N GLY A 35 24.58 -20.55 14.92
CA GLY A 35 24.64 -19.31 14.17
C GLY A 35 23.46 -19.06 13.24
N LYS A 36 22.47 -19.96 13.19
CA LYS A 36 21.29 -19.86 12.33
C LYS A 36 20.06 -19.46 13.13
N ARG A 37 19.23 -18.62 12.53
CA ARG A 37 17.99 -18.15 13.13
C ARG A 37 16.99 -19.30 13.27
N GLN A 38 16.32 -19.38 14.42
CA GLN A 38 15.28 -20.36 14.73
C GLN A 38 14.00 -19.63 15.09
N PHE A 39 12.93 -19.97 14.41
CA PHE A 39 11.61 -19.37 14.62
C PHE A 39 10.71 -20.38 15.32
N ASP A 40 10.07 -19.97 16.41
CA ASP A 40 9.03 -20.77 17.08
C ASP A 40 7.63 -20.29 16.65
N GLU A 41 6.59 -20.89 17.26
CA GLU A 41 5.21 -20.53 16.93
C GLU A 41 4.87 -19.07 17.25
N ASP A 42 5.47 -18.50 18.30
CA ASP A 42 5.24 -17.11 18.69
C ASP A 42 5.80 -16.15 17.63
N GLU A 43 7.00 -16.43 17.11
CA GLU A 43 7.57 -15.65 16.02
C GLU A 43 6.76 -15.79 14.72
N LEU A 44 6.23 -16.98 14.46
CA LEU A 44 5.35 -17.16 13.27
C LEU A 44 4.07 -16.36 13.41
N GLU A 45 3.48 -16.33 14.60
CA GLU A 45 2.28 -15.56 14.88
C GLU A 45 2.55 -14.05 14.72
N LEU A 46 3.68 -13.59 15.26
CA LEU A 46 4.13 -12.21 15.08
C LEU A 46 4.35 -11.88 13.61
N LEU A 47 4.93 -12.79 12.84
CA LEU A 47 5.17 -12.60 11.43
C LEU A 47 3.85 -12.48 10.64
N ARG A 48 2.81 -13.23 11.02
CA ARG A 48 1.47 -13.09 10.42
C ARG A 48 0.91 -11.68 10.64
N ILE A 49 1.08 -11.15 11.84
CA ILE A 49 0.67 -9.77 12.19
C ILE A 49 1.45 -8.76 11.35
N ILE A 50 2.78 -8.89 11.27
CA ILE A 50 3.64 -8.00 10.49
C ILE A 50 3.22 -8.02 9.01
N ASP A 51 3.02 -9.20 8.44
CA ASP A 51 2.60 -9.36 7.06
C ASP A 51 1.25 -8.68 6.79
N CYS A 52 0.29 -8.86 7.68
CA CYS A 52 -1.01 -8.21 7.61
C CYS A 52 -0.87 -6.68 7.63
N LEU A 53 -0.07 -6.14 8.54
CA LEU A 53 0.16 -4.70 8.65
C LEU A 53 0.88 -4.13 7.43
N LYS A 54 1.84 -4.86 6.86
CA LYS A 54 2.50 -4.47 5.62
C LYS A 54 1.50 -4.35 4.47
N LYS A 55 0.54 -5.25 4.39
CA LYS A 55 -0.51 -5.21 3.36
C LYS A 55 -1.42 -3.99 3.48
N THR A 56 -1.54 -3.41 4.68
CA THR A 56 -2.28 -2.15 4.86
C THR A 56 -1.48 -0.94 4.41
N GLY A 57 -0.22 -1.12 4.03
CA GLY A 57 0.66 -0.03 3.61
C GLY A 57 1.40 0.67 4.73
N LEU A 58 1.38 0.14 5.96
CA LEU A 58 2.17 0.70 7.06
C LEU A 58 3.66 0.48 6.81
N GLU A 59 4.44 1.50 7.11
CA GLU A 59 5.91 1.42 7.05
C GLU A 59 6.46 0.64 8.23
N ILE A 60 7.65 0.10 8.10
CA ILE A 60 8.31 -0.68 9.15
C ILE A 60 8.39 0.08 10.48
N LYS A 61 8.67 1.37 10.46
CA LYS A 61 8.73 2.20 11.69
C LYS A 61 7.40 2.18 12.45
N ASP A 62 6.27 2.19 11.74
CA ASP A 62 4.95 2.17 12.35
C ASP A 62 4.56 0.78 12.82
N ILE A 63 5.00 -0.26 12.10
CA ILE A 63 4.82 -1.65 12.50
C ILE A 63 5.58 -1.91 13.81
N LYS A 64 6.81 -1.41 13.93
CA LYS A 64 7.60 -1.49 15.17
C LYS A 64 6.85 -0.84 16.33
N LYS A 65 6.28 0.36 16.13
CA LYS A 65 5.48 1.04 17.14
C LYS A 65 4.27 0.21 17.54
N PHE A 66 3.57 -0.36 16.56
CA PHE A 66 2.39 -1.20 16.82
C PHE A 66 2.77 -2.43 17.66
N VAL A 67 3.83 -3.13 17.29
CA VAL A 67 4.29 -4.31 18.02
C VAL A 67 4.64 -3.96 19.47
N ALA A 68 5.34 -2.85 19.69
CA ALA A 68 5.67 -2.38 21.04
C ALA A 68 4.40 -2.01 21.85
N MET A 69 3.46 -1.30 21.22
CA MET A 69 2.20 -0.94 21.88
C MET A 69 1.35 -2.17 22.21
N ALA A 70 1.36 -3.18 21.36
CA ALA A 70 0.60 -4.42 21.59
C ALA A 70 1.08 -5.15 22.84
N GLN A 71 2.37 -5.05 23.16
CA GLN A 71 2.94 -5.63 24.39
C GLN A 71 2.47 -4.93 25.65
N GLU A 72 2.08 -3.66 25.54
CA GLU A 72 1.55 -2.87 26.69
C GLU A 72 0.11 -3.25 27.04
N GLY A 73 -0.59 -3.94 26.12
CA GLY A 73 -1.97 -4.37 26.34
C GLY A 73 -3.01 -3.27 26.18
N PRO A 74 -4.16 -3.34 26.91
CA PRO A 74 -5.29 -2.44 26.73
C PRO A 74 -4.99 -0.95 26.89
N SER A 75 -3.97 -0.59 27.68
CA SER A 75 -3.59 0.81 27.86
C SER A 75 -3.16 1.48 26.55
N SER A 76 -2.78 0.72 25.54
CA SER A 76 -2.34 1.24 24.24
C SER A 76 -3.41 1.20 23.15
N TYR A 77 -4.65 0.80 23.48
CA TYR A 77 -5.71 0.69 22.45
C TYR A 77 -5.98 2.02 21.73
N ALA A 78 -6.03 3.13 22.47
CA ALA A 78 -6.25 4.45 21.88
C ALA A 78 -5.12 4.83 20.90
N ALA A 79 -3.87 4.59 21.29
CA ALA A 79 -2.71 4.88 20.45
C ALA A 79 -2.67 3.99 19.21
N ARG A 80 -3.03 2.70 19.36
CA ARG A 80 -3.10 1.76 18.22
C ARG A 80 -4.20 2.18 17.25
N LYS A 81 -5.35 2.59 17.76
CA LYS A 81 -6.46 3.09 16.93
C LYS A 81 -6.04 4.33 16.14
N GLU A 82 -5.37 5.27 16.79
CA GLU A 82 -4.88 6.50 16.14
C GLU A 82 -3.94 6.19 14.99
N LEU A 83 -3.04 5.23 15.17
CA LEU A 83 -2.11 4.81 14.11
C LEU A 83 -2.86 4.35 12.86
N PHE A 84 -3.93 3.57 13.01
CA PHE A 84 -4.75 3.11 11.90
C PHE A 84 -5.64 4.22 11.32
N GLU A 85 -6.12 5.15 12.13
CA GLU A 85 -6.88 6.30 11.65
C GLU A 85 -6.03 7.19 10.73
N VAL A 86 -4.78 7.43 11.11
CA VAL A 86 -3.83 8.17 10.27
C VAL A 86 -3.61 7.43 8.95
N ARG A 87 -3.39 6.11 9.00
CA ARG A 87 -3.19 5.31 7.79
C ARG A 87 -4.44 5.31 6.91
N ARG A 88 -5.63 5.25 7.51
CA ARG A 88 -6.89 5.32 6.76
C ARG A 88 -7.01 6.63 5.98
N THR A 89 -6.73 7.75 6.63
CA THR A 89 -6.75 9.07 5.97
C THR A 89 -5.76 9.11 4.80
N GLN A 90 -4.55 8.61 5.00
CA GLN A 90 -3.55 8.53 3.93
C GLN A 90 -4.03 7.68 2.76
N ALA A 91 -4.65 6.53 3.03
CA ALA A 91 -5.19 5.64 2.01
C ALA A 91 -6.33 6.31 1.23
N GLU A 92 -7.22 7.02 1.92
CA GLU A 92 -8.31 7.77 1.27
C GLU A 92 -7.76 8.86 0.34
N GLU A 93 -6.71 9.57 0.77
CA GLU A 93 -6.03 10.57 -0.06
C GLU A 93 -5.35 9.94 -1.27
N GLU A 94 -4.72 8.78 -1.11
CA GLU A 94 -4.10 8.03 -2.21
C GLU A 94 -5.15 7.60 -3.24
N ILE A 95 -6.30 7.10 -2.78
CA ILE A 95 -7.41 6.70 -3.64
C ILE A 95 -7.92 7.91 -4.42
N ALA A 96 -8.14 9.04 -3.76
CA ALA A 96 -8.62 10.27 -4.41
C ALA A 96 -7.65 10.73 -5.50
N ARG A 97 -6.35 10.71 -5.21
CA ARG A 97 -5.32 11.07 -6.19
C ARG A 97 -5.34 10.14 -7.39
N LEU A 98 -5.45 8.83 -7.15
CA LEU A 98 -5.51 7.84 -8.23
C LEU A 98 -6.78 7.96 -9.06
N GLN A 99 -7.92 8.32 -8.45
CA GLN A 99 -9.17 8.58 -9.16
C GLN A 99 -9.04 9.75 -10.13
N LYS A 100 -8.38 10.84 -9.71
CA LYS A 100 -8.10 11.97 -10.59
C LYS A 100 -7.18 11.57 -11.76
N ALA A 101 -6.13 10.81 -11.45
CA ALA A 101 -5.20 10.32 -12.47
C ALA A 101 -5.92 9.42 -13.48
N LEU A 102 -6.79 8.54 -12.99
CA LEU A 102 -7.58 7.64 -13.84
C LEU A 102 -8.52 8.44 -14.75
N ALA A 103 -9.20 9.47 -14.21
CA ALA A 103 -10.07 10.33 -15.00
C ALA A 103 -9.29 11.02 -16.14
N MET A 104 -8.08 11.50 -15.87
CA MET A 104 -7.20 12.09 -16.88
C MET A 104 -6.82 11.07 -17.95
N VAL A 105 -6.45 9.85 -17.54
CA VAL A 105 -6.09 8.77 -18.48
C VAL A 105 -7.28 8.42 -19.37
N LYS A 106 -8.46 8.27 -18.79
CA LYS A 106 -9.70 8.00 -19.55
C LYS A 106 -9.99 9.10 -20.55
N PHE A 107 -9.82 10.37 -20.14
CA PHE A 107 -9.98 11.52 -21.03
C PHE A 107 -8.99 11.46 -22.19
N LYS A 108 -7.73 11.14 -21.93
CA LYS A 108 -6.71 10.99 -22.97
C LYS A 108 -7.00 9.86 -23.93
N CYS A 109 -7.53 8.75 -23.44
CA CYS A 109 -7.98 7.64 -24.29
C CYS A 109 -9.05 8.10 -25.27
N TRP A 110 -10.06 8.78 -24.79
CA TRP A 110 -11.11 9.34 -25.64
C TRP A 110 -10.54 10.35 -26.64
N HIS A 111 -9.66 11.24 -26.16
CA HIS A 111 -9.02 12.26 -27.00
C HIS A 111 -8.33 11.62 -28.20
N TYR A 112 -7.49 10.63 -27.97
CA TYR A 112 -6.72 10.02 -29.07
C TYR A 112 -7.53 9.03 -29.90
N GLU A 113 -8.58 8.42 -29.38
CA GLU A 113 -9.54 7.65 -30.17
C GLU A 113 -10.24 8.58 -31.19
N THR A 114 -10.63 9.75 -30.74
CA THR A 114 -11.27 10.76 -31.59
C THR A 114 -10.29 11.31 -32.62
N ALA A 115 -9.07 11.65 -32.20
CA ALA A 115 -8.03 12.14 -33.10
C ALA A 115 -7.67 11.11 -34.16
N LEU A 116 -7.58 9.84 -33.78
CA LEU A 116 -7.29 8.74 -34.69
C LEU A 116 -8.41 8.56 -35.72
N HIS A 117 -9.66 8.61 -35.28
CA HIS A 117 -10.84 8.52 -36.15
C HIS A 117 -10.90 9.69 -37.14
N ASP A 118 -10.66 10.92 -36.67
CA ASP A 118 -10.72 12.12 -37.47
C ASP A 118 -9.48 12.32 -38.35
N GLY A 119 -8.35 11.78 -37.98
CA GLY A 119 -7.07 12.00 -38.66
C GLY A 119 -6.38 13.30 -38.29
N ASN A 120 -6.98 14.13 -37.40
CA ASN A 120 -6.42 15.38 -36.85
C ASN A 120 -7.12 15.72 -35.53
N GLU A 121 -6.71 16.84 -34.91
CA GLU A 121 -7.24 17.29 -33.61
C GLU A 121 -8.13 18.55 -33.73
N ASP A 122 -8.56 18.94 -34.90
CA ASP A 122 -9.28 20.19 -35.09
C ASP A 122 -10.62 20.21 -34.34
N ARG A 123 -11.41 19.16 -34.46
CA ARG A 123 -12.69 19.03 -33.76
C ARG A 123 -12.49 18.98 -32.25
N LEU A 124 -11.44 18.29 -31.80
CA LEU A 124 -11.09 18.20 -30.37
C LEU A 124 -10.76 19.58 -29.79
N LYS A 125 -9.97 20.37 -30.49
CA LYS A 125 -9.62 21.73 -30.05
C LYS A 125 -10.87 22.61 -29.98
N ALA A 126 -11.79 22.49 -30.94
CA ALA A 126 -13.06 23.19 -30.91
C ALA A 126 -13.91 22.75 -29.69
N MET A 127 -14.02 21.47 -29.42
CA MET A 127 -14.77 20.94 -28.27
C MET A 127 -14.21 21.37 -26.93
N LEU A 128 -12.88 21.44 -26.77
CA LEU A 128 -12.26 21.95 -25.55
C LEU A 128 -12.63 23.40 -25.27
N ARG A 129 -12.84 24.18 -26.30
CA ARG A 129 -13.25 25.59 -26.23
C ARG A 129 -14.75 25.76 -26.05
N ASP A 130 -15.55 25.00 -26.79
CA ASP A 130 -16.99 25.23 -26.94
C ASP A 130 -17.86 24.26 -26.12
N GLY A 131 -17.33 23.12 -25.72
CA GLY A 131 -18.02 22.12 -24.92
C GLY A 131 -17.72 20.68 -25.34
N LEU A 132 -17.45 19.82 -24.34
CA LEU A 132 -17.18 18.40 -24.52
C LEU A 132 -18.48 17.58 -24.46
N PRO A 133 -18.51 16.37 -25.06
CA PRO A 133 -19.64 15.46 -24.88
C PRO A 133 -19.91 15.20 -23.39
N GLU A 134 -21.16 14.88 -23.04
CA GLU A 134 -21.62 14.79 -21.64
C GLU A 134 -20.69 13.96 -20.74
N GLY A 135 -20.49 12.67 -20.97
CA GLY A 135 -19.63 11.84 -20.14
C GLY A 135 -18.16 12.26 -20.13
N ILE A 136 -17.70 12.90 -21.19
CA ILE A 136 -16.31 13.38 -21.32
C ILE A 136 -16.11 14.66 -20.52
N GLN A 137 -17.11 15.54 -20.48
CA GLN A 137 -17.07 16.76 -19.66
C GLN A 137 -16.89 16.42 -18.18
N GLU A 138 -17.56 15.37 -17.70
CA GLU A 138 -17.43 14.89 -16.34
C GLU A 138 -16.02 14.37 -16.05
N LEU A 139 -15.42 13.59 -16.95
CA LEU A 139 -14.05 13.12 -16.81
C LEU A 139 -13.06 14.27 -16.75
N TYR A 140 -13.22 15.25 -17.61
CA TYR A 140 -12.36 16.42 -17.64
C TYR A 140 -12.45 17.21 -16.33
N GLY A 141 -13.67 17.40 -15.84
CA GLY A 141 -13.92 18.10 -14.58
C GLY A 141 -13.31 17.36 -13.38
N GLU A 142 -13.46 16.05 -13.31
CA GLU A 142 -12.89 15.21 -12.25
C GLU A 142 -11.36 15.27 -12.26
N ALA A 143 -10.76 15.19 -13.45
CA ALA A 143 -9.30 15.24 -13.61
C ALA A 143 -8.70 16.58 -13.15
N HIS A 144 -9.46 17.67 -13.23
CA HIS A 144 -9.01 19.04 -12.93
C HIS A 144 -9.59 19.61 -11.63
N SER A 145 -10.31 18.79 -10.84
CA SER A 145 -10.95 19.22 -9.59
C SER A 145 -9.96 19.44 -8.43
#